data_bfdbf2c73ff48d1b657bdf1db542b500
#
_entry.id   bfdbf2c73ff48d1b657bdf1db542b500
#
_cell.length_a   1.000
_cell.length_b   1.000
_cell.length_c   1.000
_cell.angle_alpha   90.00
_cell.angle_beta   90.00
_cell.angle_gamma   90.00
#
_symmetry.space_group_name_H-M   'P 1'
#
loop_
_entity.id
_entity.type
_entity.pdbx_description
1 polymer ?
#
loop_
_entity_poly.entity_id
_entity_poly.type
_entity_poly.pdbx_seq_one_letter_code
_entity_poly.pdbx_strand_id
1 'polypeptide(L)'
;SDLIKSCMPRYDFIEAEGTKKNRIVFSPSWRSNLIGPLVNNNRQEMPEVFVESEFYKQVNAILNSDRLHNLLEENDLYLDFKNHPIFKCYNHLFEVKSNRICLDGFDTNMDEYRLMITDYSSIVFDSVYMNCPVIYFVPDYDKFLAGVSHGYRKLDLPMEEGFGPFTQTAD
;
A
#
# COMPACT_ATOMS: atom_id res chain seq x y z
N SER A 1 16.38 -21.85 23.84
CA SER A 1 14.95 -21.77 23.50
C SER A 1 14.78 -22.31 22.09
N ASP A 2 13.99 -23.36 21.97
CA ASP A 2 13.76 -23.98 20.68
C ASP A 2 12.80 -23.11 19.89
N LEU A 3 13.25 -22.60 18.75
CA LEU A 3 12.41 -21.88 17.79
C LEU A 3 11.61 -22.91 16.98
N ILE A 4 10.29 -22.92 17.15
CA ILE A 4 9.40 -23.72 16.32
C ILE A 4 9.08 -22.91 15.07
N LYS A 5 9.44 -23.43 13.89
CA LYS A 5 9.01 -22.87 12.61
C LYS A 5 7.55 -23.25 12.39
N SER A 6 6.63 -22.30 12.53
CA SER A 6 5.21 -22.46 12.22
C SER A 6 4.71 -21.30 11.39
N CYS A 7 3.60 -21.48 10.68
CA CYS A 7 2.85 -20.39 10.07
C CYS A 7 2.35 -19.40 11.13
N MET A 8 2.00 -18.19 10.70
CA MET A 8 1.31 -17.26 11.60
C MET A 8 -0.07 -17.79 11.94
N PRO A 9 -0.46 -17.86 13.23
CA PRO A 9 -1.76 -18.41 13.65
C PRO A 9 -2.98 -17.79 12.97
N ARG A 10 -2.86 -16.52 12.54
CA ARG A 10 -3.93 -15.82 11.81
C ARG A 10 -4.29 -16.46 10.47
N TYR A 11 -3.42 -17.30 9.92
CA TYR A 11 -3.66 -17.99 8.66
C TYR A 11 -4.32 -19.37 8.83
N ASP A 12 -4.39 -19.90 10.06
CA ASP A 12 -4.95 -21.24 10.32
C ASP A 12 -6.46 -21.34 10.02
N PHE A 13 -7.14 -20.19 9.94
CA PHE A 13 -8.59 -20.11 9.76
C PHE A 13 -9.01 -19.44 8.44
N ILE A 14 -8.05 -19.19 7.53
CA ILE A 14 -8.35 -18.55 6.26
C ILE A 14 -8.56 -19.62 5.20
N GLU A 15 -9.78 -19.70 4.71
CA GLU A 15 -10.11 -20.40 3.50
C GLU A 15 -9.94 -19.44 2.33
N ALA A 16 -8.87 -19.59 1.55
CA ALA A 16 -8.56 -18.73 0.40
C ALA A 16 -9.45 -19.05 -0.83
N GLU A 17 -10.73 -19.32 -0.60
CA GLU A 17 -11.70 -19.71 -1.64
C GLU A 17 -12.63 -18.58 -2.06
N GLY A 18 -12.37 -17.35 -1.62
CA GLY A 18 -13.17 -16.18 -1.95
C GLY A 18 -13.24 -15.92 -3.46
N THR A 19 -14.44 -15.63 -3.97
CA THR A 19 -14.60 -15.19 -5.36
C THR A 19 -13.95 -13.83 -5.55
N LYS A 20 -12.95 -13.75 -6.44
CA LYS A 20 -12.27 -12.49 -6.73
C LYS A 20 -13.26 -11.47 -7.30
N LYS A 21 -13.40 -10.35 -6.60
CA LYS A 21 -14.17 -9.20 -7.08
C LYS A 21 -13.40 -8.43 -8.15
N ASN A 22 -14.06 -7.59 -8.91
CA ASN A 22 -13.42 -6.71 -9.90
C ASN A 22 -12.71 -5.52 -9.20
N ARG A 23 -11.87 -5.81 -8.20
CA ARG A 23 -11.23 -4.80 -7.37
C ARG A 23 -9.73 -5.05 -7.23
N ILE A 24 -9.00 -3.94 -7.24
CA ILE A 24 -7.56 -3.86 -6.94
C ILE A 24 -7.42 -3.07 -5.63
N VAL A 25 -6.47 -3.44 -4.78
CA VAL A 25 -6.14 -2.64 -3.61
C VAL A 25 -4.78 -1.97 -3.79
N PHE A 26 -4.71 -0.68 -3.49
CA PHE A 26 -3.45 0.05 -3.34
C PHE A 26 -3.29 0.47 -1.88
N SER A 27 -2.36 -0.16 -1.18
CA SER A 27 -2.16 0.01 0.27
C SER A 27 -0.70 0.27 0.60
N PRO A 28 -0.24 1.52 0.50
CA PRO A 28 1.12 1.88 0.89
C PRO A 28 1.27 1.96 2.41
N SER A 29 2.47 1.70 2.92
CA SER A 29 2.80 1.93 4.32
C SER A 29 3.04 3.43 4.59
N TRP A 30 2.96 3.80 5.86
CA TRP A 30 3.22 5.18 6.28
C TRP A 30 4.73 5.50 6.30
N ARG A 31 5.08 6.77 6.34
CA ARG A 31 6.44 7.28 6.47
C ARG A 31 6.56 8.08 7.76
N SER A 32 7.49 7.72 8.64
CA SER A 32 7.64 8.35 9.96
C SER A 32 8.04 9.83 9.91
N ASN A 33 8.70 10.22 8.83
CA ASN A 33 9.12 11.60 8.59
C ASN A 33 8.02 12.50 7.99
N LEU A 34 6.86 11.93 7.63
CA LEU A 34 5.74 12.67 7.02
C LEU A 34 4.59 12.94 8.00
N ILE A 35 4.78 12.63 9.26
CA ILE A 35 3.83 12.93 10.32
C ILE A 35 4.59 13.24 11.61
N GLY A 36 4.10 14.16 12.39
CA GLY A 36 4.73 14.63 13.60
C GLY A 36 4.64 13.64 14.76
N PRO A 37 5.20 14.04 15.92
CA PRO A 37 5.22 13.21 17.11
C PRO A 37 3.81 12.92 17.65
N LEU A 38 3.75 11.89 18.49
CA LEU A 38 2.52 11.57 19.23
C LEU A 38 2.37 12.54 20.41
N VAL A 39 1.31 13.34 20.42
CA VAL A 39 0.99 14.30 21.50
C VAL A 39 -0.44 14.00 21.96
N ASN A 40 -0.62 13.70 23.24
CA ASN A 40 -1.94 13.38 23.82
C ASN A 40 -2.71 12.29 23.03
N ASN A 41 -2.03 11.21 22.66
CA ASN A 41 -2.55 10.10 21.85
C ASN A 41 -2.92 10.45 20.40
N ASN A 42 -2.67 11.67 19.94
CA ASN A 42 -2.86 12.07 18.55
C ASN A 42 -1.50 12.42 17.91
N ARG A 43 -1.33 12.02 16.66
CA ARG A 43 -0.16 12.46 15.91
C ARG A 43 -0.38 13.87 15.37
N GLN A 44 0.65 14.69 15.49
CA GLN A 44 0.62 16.03 14.91
C GLN A 44 0.67 15.92 13.37
N GLU A 45 -0.28 16.56 12.71
CA GLU A 45 -0.32 16.61 11.25
C GLU A 45 0.73 17.58 10.71
N MET A 46 1.29 17.22 9.55
CA MET A 46 2.29 18.00 8.82
C MET A 46 1.91 18.07 7.33
N PRO A 47 0.76 18.65 6.98
CA PRO A 47 0.21 18.58 5.62
C PRO A 47 1.15 19.19 4.57
N GLU A 48 1.81 20.28 4.88
CA GLU A 48 2.77 20.95 3.99
C GLU A 48 3.97 20.04 3.67
N VAL A 49 4.51 19.34 4.68
CA VAL A 49 5.60 18.39 4.50
C VAL A 49 5.12 17.16 3.72
N PHE A 50 3.89 16.74 3.98
CA PHE A 50 3.29 15.58 3.31
C PHE A 50 3.13 15.82 1.82
N VAL A 51 2.50 16.93 1.39
CA VAL A 51 2.25 17.22 -0.03
C VAL A 51 3.53 17.53 -0.83
N GLU A 52 4.59 17.99 -0.16
CA GLU A 52 5.88 18.20 -0.81
C GLU A 52 6.72 16.91 -0.93
N SER A 53 6.32 15.84 -0.29
CA SER A 53 7.05 14.57 -0.32
C SER A 53 6.96 13.88 -1.68
N GLU A 54 8.02 13.16 -2.04
CA GLU A 54 8.03 12.28 -3.21
C GLU A 54 6.94 11.21 -3.11
N PHE A 55 6.73 10.67 -1.91
CA PHE A 55 5.67 9.71 -1.64
C PHE A 55 4.29 10.23 -2.08
N TYR A 56 3.89 11.41 -1.60
CA TYR A 56 2.60 12.00 -1.97
C TYR A 56 2.51 12.29 -3.48
N LYS A 57 3.54 12.92 -4.04
CA LYS A 57 3.57 13.31 -5.46
C LYS A 57 3.38 12.11 -6.38
N GLN A 58 4.09 11.03 -6.11
CA GLN A 58 4.01 9.80 -6.92
C GLN A 58 2.70 9.04 -6.71
N VAL A 59 2.23 8.91 -5.46
CA VAL A 59 0.91 8.30 -5.19
C VAL A 59 -0.21 9.10 -5.86
N ASN A 60 -0.19 10.43 -5.73
CA ASN A 60 -1.20 11.28 -6.37
C ASN A 60 -1.13 11.22 -7.90
N ALA A 61 0.07 11.10 -8.47
CA ALA A 61 0.26 10.91 -9.91
C ALA A 61 -0.36 9.60 -10.40
N ILE A 62 -0.16 8.49 -9.69
CA ILE A 62 -0.81 7.20 -10.02
C ILE A 62 -2.33 7.35 -9.96
N LEU A 63 -2.88 7.87 -8.85
CA LEU A 63 -4.32 7.99 -8.65
C LEU A 63 -5.01 8.87 -9.72
N ASN A 64 -4.24 9.74 -10.39
CA ASN A 64 -4.72 10.64 -11.45
C ASN A 64 -4.16 10.31 -12.85
N SER A 65 -3.51 9.16 -13.02
CA SER A 65 -2.99 8.72 -14.30
C SER A 65 -4.11 8.37 -15.27
N ASP A 66 -4.16 9.00 -16.43
CA ASP A 66 -5.12 8.67 -17.48
C ASP A 66 -4.96 7.20 -17.94
N ARG A 67 -3.72 6.70 -17.94
CA ARG A 67 -3.43 5.29 -18.25
C ARG A 67 -4.08 4.35 -17.26
N LEU A 68 -3.98 4.63 -15.95
CA LEU A 68 -4.64 3.83 -14.91
C LEU A 68 -6.16 3.89 -15.08
N HIS A 69 -6.72 5.10 -15.29
CA HIS A 69 -8.17 5.27 -15.46
C HIS A 69 -8.69 4.45 -16.64
N ASN A 70 -8.02 4.52 -17.80
CA ASN A 70 -8.38 3.72 -18.98
C ASN A 70 -8.29 2.22 -18.71
N LEU A 71 -7.21 1.74 -18.04
CA LEU A 71 -7.07 0.33 -17.67
C LEU A 71 -8.20 -0.16 -16.75
N LEU A 72 -8.61 0.67 -15.79
CA LEU A 72 -9.71 0.34 -14.90
C LEU A 72 -11.05 0.25 -15.67
N GLU A 73 -11.28 1.15 -16.60
CA GLU A 73 -12.49 1.15 -17.43
C GLU A 73 -12.54 -0.01 -18.41
N GLU A 74 -11.48 -0.24 -19.17
CA GLU A 74 -11.36 -1.29 -20.19
C GLU A 74 -11.51 -2.70 -19.60
N ASN A 75 -11.10 -2.89 -18.35
CA ASN A 75 -11.14 -4.19 -17.67
C ASN A 75 -12.26 -4.31 -16.64
N ASP A 76 -13.15 -3.32 -16.57
CA ASP A 76 -14.22 -3.24 -15.57
C ASP A 76 -13.71 -3.43 -14.13
N LEU A 77 -12.62 -2.74 -13.77
CA LEU A 77 -11.98 -2.81 -12.48
C LEU A 77 -12.24 -1.55 -11.65
N TYR A 78 -12.17 -1.70 -10.35
CA TYR A 78 -12.18 -0.63 -9.36
C TYR A 78 -10.91 -0.69 -8.53
N LEU A 79 -10.40 0.46 -8.08
CA LEU A 79 -9.24 0.57 -7.21
C LEU A 79 -9.65 1.13 -5.86
N ASP A 80 -9.34 0.38 -4.81
CA ASP A 80 -9.46 0.84 -3.42
C ASP A 80 -8.10 1.35 -2.96
N PHE A 81 -7.99 2.65 -2.77
CA PHE A 81 -6.81 3.26 -2.14
C PHE A 81 -6.97 3.22 -0.63
N LYS A 82 -6.17 2.38 0.02
CA LYS A 82 -6.15 2.20 1.46
C LYS A 82 -4.92 2.87 2.06
N ASN A 83 -5.05 4.15 2.35
CA ASN A 83 -4.00 4.85 3.07
C ASN A 83 -3.81 4.24 4.47
N HIS A 84 -2.56 4.19 4.94
CA HIS A 84 -2.29 3.68 6.28
C HIS A 84 -3.12 4.45 7.33
N PRO A 85 -3.66 3.81 8.40
CA PRO A 85 -4.49 4.48 9.41
C PRO A 85 -3.90 5.77 9.97
N ILE A 86 -2.57 5.84 10.12
CA ILE A 86 -1.84 7.03 10.56
C ILE A 86 -1.97 8.18 9.55
N PHE A 87 -2.14 7.88 8.27
CA PHE A 87 -2.25 8.87 7.19
C PHE A 87 -3.69 9.15 6.76
N LYS A 88 -4.70 8.57 7.44
CA LYS A 88 -6.11 8.85 7.11
C LYS A 88 -6.46 10.34 7.20
N CYS A 89 -5.83 11.08 8.09
CA CYS A 89 -5.98 12.54 8.20
C CYS A 89 -5.62 13.26 6.89
N TYR A 90 -4.79 12.68 6.04
CA TYR A 90 -4.35 13.25 4.76
C TYR A 90 -5.18 12.79 3.55
N ASN A 91 -6.21 11.95 3.73
CA ASN A 91 -7.02 11.48 2.60
C ASN A 91 -7.64 12.63 1.81
N HIS A 92 -8.03 13.71 2.48
CA HIS A 92 -8.61 14.90 1.85
C HIS A 92 -7.63 15.69 0.96
N LEU A 93 -6.32 15.40 1.04
CA LEU A 93 -5.29 16.04 0.21
C LEU A 93 -5.14 15.36 -1.16
N PHE A 94 -5.63 14.12 -1.30
CA PHE A 94 -5.60 13.44 -2.59
C PHE A 94 -6.78 13.87 -3.46
N GLU A 95 -6.45 14.35 -4.65
CA GLU A 95 -7.44 14.59 -5.69
C GLU A 95 -7.64 13.31 -6.50
N VAL A 96 -8.88 12.86 -6.63
CA VAL A 96 -9.22 11.67 -7.43
C VAL A 96 -10.31 12.04 -8.41
N LYS A 97 -9.99 11.93 -9.71
CA LYS A 97 -10.90 12.32 -10.80
C LYS A 97 -11.79 11.16 -11.27
N SER A 98 -11.35 9.93 -11.05
CA SER A 98 -12.07 8.75 -11.52
C SER A 98 -13.07 8.24 -10.49
N ASN A 99 -14.29 7.94 -10.91
CA ASN A 99 -15.32 7.29 -10.10
C ASN A 99 -15.03 5.79 -9.85
N ARG A 100 -14.00 5.24 -10.49
CA ARG A 100 -13.53 3.86 -10.28
C ARG A 100 -12.49 3.75 -9.17
N ILE A 101 -12.09 4.87 -8.56
CA ILE A 101 -11.13 4.90 -7.46
C ILE A 101 -11.83 5.34 -6.18
N CYS A 102 -11.73 4.54 -5.14
CA CYS A 102 -12.30 4.81 -3.83
C CYS A 102 -11.19 5.05 -2.80
N LEU A 103 -11.22 6.21 -2.12
CA LEU A 103 -10.19 6.60 -1.14
C LEU A 103 -10.35 5.94 0.24
N ASP A 104 -11.44 5.26 0.52
CA ASP A 104 -11.70 4.62 1.81
C ASP A 104 -12.38 3.25 1.68
N GLY A 105 -12.31 2.65 0.50
CA GLY A 105 -12.95 1.38 0.20
C GLY A 105 -12.42 0.23 1.06
N PHE A 106 -13.05 -0.04 2.20
CA PHE A 106 -12.50 -0.93 3.22
C PHE A 106 -13.26 -2.23 3.47
N ASP A 107 -14.43 -2.41 2.89
CA ASP A 107 -15.30 -3.55 3.21
C ASP A 107 -14.98 -4.81 2.38
N THR A 108 -13.88 -4.79 1.61
CA THR A 108 -13.48 -5.93 0.80
C THR A 108 -12.38 -6.70 1.54
N ASN A 109 -12.58 -7.99 1.72
CA ASN A 109 -11.59 -8.88 2.29
C ASN A 109 -10.41 -9.04 1.33
N MET A 110 -9.21 -9.35 1.86
CA MET A 110 -7.99 -9.46 1.05
C MET A 110 -8.08 -10.57 0.00
N ASP A 111 -8.75 -11.67 0.30
CA ASP A 111 -8.97 -12.80 -0.60
C ASP A 111 -9.86 -12.46 -1.81
N GLU A 112 -10.65 -11.39 -1.73
CA GLU A 112 -11.53 -10.94 -2.81
C GLU A 112 -10.83 -10.01 -3.82
N TYR A 113 -9.64 -9.45 -3.50
CA TYR A 113 -8.90 -8.60 -4.42
C TYR A 113 -8.20 -9.42 -5.51
N ARG A 114 -8.20 -8.87 -6.74
CA ARG A 114 -7.49 -9.46 -7.89
C ARG A 114 -6.00 -9.13 -7.92
N LEU A 115 -5.63 -7.99 -7.36
CA LEU A 115 -4.26 -7.48 -7.34
C LEU A 115 -4.07 -6.57 -6.14
N MET A 116 -2.91 -6.65 -5.52
CA MET A 116 -2.43 -5.72 -4.52
C MET A 116 -1.28 -4.87 -5.07
N ILE A 117 -1.38 -3.55 -4.89
CA ILE A 117 -0.26 -2.63 -5.03
C ILE A 117 0.14 -2.22 -3.62
N THR A 118 1.39 -2.40 -3.26
CA THR A 118 1.90 -2.05 -1.92
C THR A 118 3.38 -1.65 -1.99
N ASP A 119 4.00 -1.43 -0.84
CA ASP A 119 5.43 -1.08 -0.75
C ASP A 119 6.13 -1.99 0.27
N TYR A 120 6.62 -1.45 1.38
CA TYR A 120 7.34 -2.16 2.45
C TYR A 120 6.41 -2.79 3.49
N SER A 121 5.13 -2.83 3.23
CA SER A 121 4.12 -3.26 4.20
C SER A 121 4.11 -4.77 4.38
N SER A 122 4.06 -5.22 5.62
CA SER A 122 3.90 -6.65 5.94
C SER A 122 2.55 -7.24 5.51
N ILE A 123 1.60 -6.42 5.09
CA ILE A 123 0.32 -6.88 4.52
C ILE A 123 0.51 -7.69 3.24
N VAL A 124 1.67 -7.58 2.60
CA VAL A 124 2.05 -8.40 1.44
C VAL A 124 1.97 -9.90 1.74
N PHE A 125 2.31 -10.32 2.96
CA PHE A 125 2.22 -11.73 3.36
C PHE A 125 0.77 -12.23 3.38
N ASP A 126 -0.17 -11.38 3.82
CA ASP A 126 -1.59 -11.71 3.80
C ASP A 126 -2.09 -11.85 2.35
N SER A 127 -1.65 -10.96 1.48
CA SER A 127 -1.98 -10.98 0.05
C SER A 127 -1.52 -12.27 -0.62
N VAL A 128 -0.24 -12.61 -0.43
CA VAL A 128 0.35 -13.84 -1.02
C VAL A 128 -0.32 -15.09 -0.47
N TYR A 129 -0.58 -15.13 0.83
CA TYR A 129 -1.26 -16.27 1.46
C TYR A 129 -2.67 -16.50 0.87
N MET A 130 -3.34 -15.42 0.49
CA MET A 130 -4.68 -15.43 -0.11
C MET A 130 -4.67 -15.49 -1.65
N ASN A 131 -3.55 -15.89 -2.27
CA ASN A 131 -3.39 -15.95 -3.72
C ASN A 131 -3.76 -14.65 -4.45
N CYS A 132 -3.46 -13.49 -3.83
CA CYS A 132 -3.62 -12.19 -4.45
C CYS A 132 -2.26 -11.73 -4.98
N PRO A 133 -2.08 -11.60 -6.31
CA PRO A 133 -0.84 -11.11 -6.91
C PRO A 133 -0.44 -9.74 -6.37
N VAL A 134 0.87 -9.47 -6.35
CA VAL A 134 1.43 -8.23 -5.78
C VAL A 134 2.25 -7.48 -6.81
N ILE A 135 2.13 -6.15 -6.81
CA ILE A 135 3.07 -5.22 -7.43
C ILE A 135 3.61 -4.31 -6.31
N TYR A 136 4.93 -4.14 -6.25
CA TYR A 136 5.54 -3.20 -5.34
C TYR A 136 5.73 -1.84 -6.00
N PHE A 137 5.17 -0.81 -5.38
CA PHE A 137 5.37 0.58 -5.76
C PHE A 137 6.16 1.31 -4.68
N VAL A 138 7.43 1.60 -4.98
CA VAL A 138 8.43 2.06 -4.01
C VAL A 138 9.11 3.36 -4.46
N PRO A 139 8.38 4.49 -4.57
CA PRO A 139 8.89 5.72 -5.16
C PRO A 139 10.04 6.37 -4.37
N ASP A 140 10.17 6.03 -3.11
CA ASP A 140 11.19 6.54 -2.20
C ASP A 140 12.20 5.47 -1.75
N TYR A 141 12.46 4.47 -2.60
CA TYR A 141 13.25 3.29 -2.26
C TYR A 141 14.63 3.62 -1.68
N ASP A 142 15.37 4.52 -2.32
CA ASP A 142 16.70 4.93 -1.83
C ASP A 142 16.63 5.61 -0.46
N LYS A 143 15.62 6.46 -0.23
CA LYS A 143 15.39 7.11 1.06
C LYS A 143 14.99 6.11 2.14
N PHE A 144 14.21 5.12 1.75
CA PHE A 144 13.85 4.03 2.64
C PHE A 144 15.08 3.22 3.04
N LEU A 145 15.93 2.80 2.08
CA LEU A 145 17.18 2.09 2.35
C LEU A 145 18.16 2.91 3.19
N ALA A 146 18.18 4.22 3.04
CA ALA A 146 18.99 5.14 3.85
C ALA A 146 18.42 5.38 5.26
N GLY A 147 17.26 4.82 5.61
CA GLY A 147 16.63 4.97 6.90
C GLY A 147 15.96 6.34 7.13
N VAL A 148 15.72 7.11 6.07
CA VAL A 148 15.11 8.45 6.15
C VAL A 148 13.60 8.37 6.42
N SER A 149 12.92 7.42 5.77
CA SER A 149 11.46 7.27 5.85
C SER A 149 10.99 6.54 7.11
N HIS A 150 11.82 5.67 7.62
CA HIS A 150 11.64 4.88 8.84
C HIS A 150 12.97 4.65 9.53
N GLY A 151 12.95 4.42 10.84
CA GLY A 151 14.10 3.86 11.56
C GLY A 151 14.39 2.46 10.99
N TYR A 152 15.33 2.38 10.08
CA TYR A 152 15.44 1.30 9.12
C TYR A 152 16.15 0.05 9.65
N ARG A 153 15.66 -1.08 9.17
CA ARG A 153 16.40 -2.35 9.13
C ARG A 153 16.65 -2.73 7.66
N LYS A 154 17.84 -3.26 7.38
CA LYS A 154 18.15 -3.85 6.08
C LYS A 154 17.07 -4.86 5.72
N LEU A 155 16.58 -4.82 4.49
CA LEU A 155 15.66 -5.84 4.00
C LEU A 155 16.38 -7.20 4.03
N ASP A 156 15.72 -8.21 4.59
CA ASP A 156 16.26 -9.58 4.60
C ASP A 156 16.26 -10.18 3.21
N LEU A 157 15.32 -9.73 2.34
CA LEU A 157 15.24 -10.08 0.93
C LEU A 157 15.31 -8.78 0.09
N PRO A 158 16.12 -8.76 -0.98
CA PRO A 158 16.05 -7.70 -1.99
C PRO A 158 14.64 -7.63 -2.60
N MET A 159 14.21 -6.45 -3.07
CA MET A 159 12.89 -6.30 -3.69
C MET A 159 12.74 -7.17 -4.95
N GLU A 160 13.83 -7.42 -5.65
CA GLU A 160 13.91 -8.29 -6.84
C GLU A 160 13.56 -9.75 -6.53
N GLU A 161 13.74 -10.18 -5.29
CA GLU A 161 13.40 -11.51 -4.79
C GLU A 161 12.03 -11.52 -4.06
N GLY A 162 11.28 -10.42 -4.13
CA GLY A 162 9.96 -10.28 -3.52
C GLY A 162 8.87 -11.11 -4.22
N PHE A 163 7.65 -10.94 -3.79
CA PHE A 163 6.50 -11.71 -4.28
C PHE A 163 5.90 -11.19 -5.60
N GLY A 164 6.49 -10.19 -6.21
CA GLY A 164 6.04 -9.61 -7.47
C GLY A 164 6.98 -8.55 -8.02
N PRO A 165 6.68 -8.00 -9.20
CA PRO A 165 7.48 -6.93 -9.78
C PRO A 165 7.44 -5.67 -8.94
N PHE A 166 8.47 -4.83 -9.06
CA PHE A 166 8.50 -3.52 -8.42
C PHE A 166 8.77 -2.39 -9.40
N THR A 167 8.30 -1.20 -9.07
CA THR A 167 8.56 0.05 -9.79
C THR A 167 8.72 1.21 -8.81
N GLN A 168 9.47 2.22 -9.24
CA GLN A 168 9.71 3.46 -8.47
C GLN A 168 8.98 4.66 -9.07
N THR A 169 8.39 4.53 -10.24
CA THR A 169 7.71 5.62 -10.95
C THR A 169 6.27 5.28 -11.25
N ALA A 170 5.45 6.31 -11.44
CA ALA A 170 4.04 6.20 -11.81
C ALA A 170 3.82 5.90 -13.31
N ASP A 171 4.88 5.93 -14.12
CA ASP A 171 4.86 5.75 -15.58
C ASP A 171 4.97 4.28 -16.01
#